data_d3a64753ff94547d39c738e84ddeb707
#
_entry.id   d3a64753ff94547d39c738e84ddeb707
#
_cell.length_a   1.000
_cell.length_b   1.000
_cell.length_c   1.000
_cell.angle_alpha   90.00
_cell.angle_beta   90.00
_cell.angle_gamma   90.00
#
_symmetry.space_group_name_H-M   'P 1'
#
loop_
_entity.id
_entity.type
_entity.pdbx_description
1 polymer ?
#
loop_
_entity_poly.entity_id
_entity_poly.type
_entity_poly.pdbx_seq_one_letter_code
_entity_poly.pdbx_strand_id
1 'polypeptide(L)'
;MAEEKTTDGELNLPYSEDSEPEPFEVWYDLEGNRSRIDYHNSTVCTFLIGNDLDYGVIYQITPFIPDTDENDTIKYFQLKGTKEDPIRPQSALPDLQGFEFEKMEDCAGVQCEVWKKVTQAGHKKNTYRLWVKRPEGSDSPAVPYHFEMEGFNTLLESYNDKYMIDYSDFSSQTESDIFTPPGEMTYEEFPDPPEEHQILANPLQDFVSTSPVSHAHRLFGPFKEKFERHYESEKENEERENNFVHNLRLVHSANRAGLSYGINDFADWSKEEMTKYC
;
A
#
# COMPACT_ATOMS: atom_id res chain seq x y z
N MET A 1 -1.72 5.29 28.28
CA MET A 1 -2.91 4.56 27.78
C MET A 1 -2.60 4.18 26.35
N ALA A 2 -2.70 2.90 26.03
CA ALA A 2 -2.54 2.42 24.66
C ALA A 2 -3.52 3.18 23.78
N GLU A 3 -3.02 3.87 22.75
CA GLU A 3 -3.88 4.54 21.78
C GLU A 3 -4.18 3.55 20.67
N GLU A 4 -5.23 2.76 20.86
CA GLU A 4 -5.87 2.03 19.78
C GLU A 4 -6.49 3.07 18.84
N LYS A 5 -6.25 2.95 17.54
CA LYS A 5 -6.74 3.91 16.54
C LYS A 5 -7.37 3.17 15.38
N THR A 6 -8.38 3.80 14.78
CA THR A 6 -9.00 3.35 13.55
C THR A 6 -9.14 4.51 12.59
N THR A 7 -9.08 4.22 11.30
CA THR A 7 -9.42 5.15 10.24
C THR A 7 -9.88 4.38 9.01
N ASP A 8 -10.87 4.91 8.34
CA ASP A 8 -11.23 4.50 7.01
C ASP A 8 -10.45 5.31 5.99
N GLY A 9 -10.31 4.84 4.78
CA GLY A 9 -9.66 5.58 3.73
C GLY A 9 -9.87 4.99 2.35
N GLU A 10 -9.40 5.74 1.37
CA GLU A 10 -9.42 5.37 -0.03
C GLU A 10 -8.03 5.59 -0.63
N LEU A 11 -7.44 4.52 -1.18
CA LEU A 11 -6.20 4.61 -1.94
C LEU A 11 -6.53 4.90 -3.41
N ASN A 12 -6.01 5.99 -3.93
CA ASN A 12 -6.20 6.44 -5.30
C ASN A 12 -4.92 6.26 -6.11
N LEU A 13 -5.01 5.49 -7.21
CA LEU A 13 -3.94 5.23 -8.17
C LEU A 13 -4.31 5.84 -9.53
N PRO A 14 -3.92 7.10 -9.83
CA PRO A 14 -4.36 7.80 -11.04
C PRO A 14 -3.59 7.37 -12.30
N TYR A 15 -3.33 6.06 -12.47
CA TYR A 15 -2.58 5.51 -13.59
C TYR A 15 -3.47 5.18 -14.81
N SER A 16 -4.79 5.08 -14.61
CA SER A 16 -5.79 4.85 -15.63
C SER A 16 -6.99 5.78 -15.43
N GLU A 17 -7.69 6.14 -16.51
CA GLU A 17 -8.93 6.91 -16.44
C GLU A 17 -10.07 6.11 -15.77
N ASP A 18 -9.98 4.78 -15.81
CA ASP A 18 -10.95 3.85 -15.23
C ASP A 18 -10.53 3.36 -13.81
N SER A 19 -9.46 3.92 -13.23
CA SER A 19 -9.02 3.56 -11.88
C SER A 19 -10.05 4.06 -10.86
N GLU A 20 -10.68 3.13 -10.15
CA GLU A 20 -11.52 3.46 -9.02
C GLU A 20 -10.68 3.49 -7.73
N PRO A 21 -11.03 4.36 -6.76
CA PRO A 21 -10.41 4.35 -5.45
C PRO A 21 -10.57 2.99 -4.77
N GLU A 22 -9.53 2.54 -4.10
CA GLU A 22 -9.53 1.31 -3.32
C GLU A 22 -9.89 1.63 -1.87
N PRO A 23 -11.11 1.28 -1.39
CA PRO A 23 -11.52 1.54 -0.02
C PRO A 23 -10.82 0.57 0.93
N PHE A 24 -10.43 1.09 2.10
CA PHE A 24 -9.88 0.31 3.20
C PHE A 24 -10.35 0.81 4.56
N GLU A 25 -10.36 -0.08 5.54
CA GLU A 25 -10.51 0.23 6.97
C GLU A 25 -9.28 -0.28 7.72
N VAL A 26 -8.74 0.52 8.64
CA VAL A 26 -7.54 0.17 9.40
C VAL A 26 -7.77 0.35 10.89
N TRP A 27 -7.42 -0.66 11.65
CA TRP A 27 -7.30 -0.62 13.11
C TRP A 27 -5.85 -0.89 13.47
N TYR A 28 -5.27 -0.09 14.34
CA TYR A 28 -3.91 -0.29 14.79
C TYR A 28 -3.72 0.07 16.26
N ASP A 29 -2.96 -0.77 16.93
CA ASP A 29 -2.52 -0.65 18.32
C ASP A 29 -1.01 -0.91 18.34
N LEU A 30 -0.24 0.16 18.20
CA LEU A 30 1.22 0.06 18.11
C LEU A 30 1.86 -0.35 19.44
N GLU A 31 1.24 0.00 20.58
CA GLU A 31 1.72 -0.45 21.91
C GLU A 31 1.39 -1.91 22.16
N GLY A 32 0.19 -2.36 21.79
CA GLY A 32 -0.21 -3.76 21.80
C GLY A 32 0.42 -4.61 20.70
N ASN A 33 1.20 -4.00 19.81
CA ASN A 33 1.95 -4.63 18.72
C ASN A 33 1.05 -5.43 17.78
N ARG A 34 -0.09 -4.84 17.37
CA ARG A 34 -1.08 -5.47 16.49
C ARG A 34 -1.77 -4.46 15.59
N SER A 35 -2.17 -4.91 14.40
CA SER A 35 -3.01 -4.13 13.48
C SER A 35 -3.88 -5.05 12.63
N ARG A 36 -4.98 -4.50 12.10
CA ARG A 36 -5.85 -5.12 11.12
C ARG A 36 -6.13 -4.13 10.00
N ILE A 37 -6.13 -4.62 8.78
CA ILE A 37 -6.47 -3.84 7.59
C ILE A 37 -7.46 -4.67 6.76
N ASP A 38 -8.59 -4.08 6.45
CA ASP A 38 -9.62 -4.66 5.60
C ASP A 38 -9.73 -3.84 4.32
N TYR A 39 -9.77 -4.51 3.17
CA TYR A 39 -9.93 -3.89 1.85
C TYR A 39 -11.28 -4.27 1.25
N HIS A 40 -11.86 -3.36 0.45
CA HIS A 40 -13.11 -3.57 -0.29
C HIS A 40 -14.24 -4.16 0.58
N ASN A 41 -14.58 -3.46 1.67
CA ASN A 41 -15.61 -3.88 2.64
C ASN A 41 -15.34 -5.30 3.19
N SER A 42 -14.13 -5.52 3.69
CA SER A 42 -13.69 -6.80 4.27
C SER A 42 -13.64 -7.98 3.28
N THR A 43 -13.56 -7.71 1.97
CA THR A 43 -13.30 -8.78 0.99
C THR A 43 -11.93 -9.41 1.23
N VAL A 44 -10.92 -8.60 1.55
CA VAL A 44 -9.60 -9.07 2.00
C VAL A 44 -9.33 -8.49 3.38
N CYS A 45 -9.09 -9.36 4.37
CA CYS A 45 -8.76 -8.95 5.74
C CYS A 45 -7.35 -9.42 6.09
N THR A 46 -6.53 -8.53 6.64
CA THR A 46 -5.16 -8.85 7.07
C THR A 46 -4.94 -8.46 8.52
N PHE A 47 -4.46 -9.39 9.32
CA PHE A 47 -4.09 -9.20 10.71
C PHE A 47 -2.58 -9.31 10.86
N LEU A 48 -1.93 -8.31 11.44
CA LEU A 48 -0.51 -8.31 11.76
C LEU A 48 -0.36 -8.34 13.29
N ILE A 49 0.12 -9.46 13.82
CA ILE A 49 0.25 -9.70 15.25
C ILE A 49 1.74 -9.88 15.58
N GLY A 50 2.39 -8.80 15.97
CA GLY A 50 3.84 -8.76 16.17
C GLY A 50 4.32 -9.46 17.44
N ASN A 51 3.43 -9.76 18.38
CA ASN A 51 3.73 -10.51 19.62
C ASN A 51 3.22 -11.96 19.60
N ASP A 52 2.72 -12.44 18.47
CA ASP A 52 2.43 -13.85 18.25
C ASP A 52 3.70 -14.57 17.80
N LEU A 53 4.01 -15.73 18.38
CA LEU A 53 5.28 -16.43 18.18
C LEU A 53 6.51 -15.55 18.50
N ASP A 54 7.70 -15.98 18.10
CA ASP A 54 8.95 -15.25 18.41
C ASP A 54 9.14 -13.99 17.57
N TYR A 55 8.59 -13.96 16.33
CA TYR A 55 8.84 -12.89 15.36
C TYR A 55 7.57 -12.36 14.70
N GLY A 56 6.41 -12.62 15.28
CA GLY A 56 5.10 -12.20 14.79
C GLY A 56 4.55 -13.07 13.66
N VAL A 57 3.27 -12.86 13.37
CA VAL A 57 2.51 -13.58 12.34
C VAL A 57 1.60 -12.61 11.60
N ILE A 58 1.51 -12.79 10.29
CA ILE A 58 0.44 -12.22 9.46
C ILE A 58 -0.59 -13.32 9.22
N TYR A 59 -1.87 -12.98 9.40
CA TYR A 59 -3.00 -13.78 8.97
C TYR A 59 -3.77 -13.02 7.90
N GLN A 60 -4.07 -13.67 6.77
CA GLN A 60 -4.85 -13.06 5.70
C GLN A 60 -6.04 -13.95 5.33
N ILE A 61 -7.18 -13.31 5.16
CA ILE A 61 -8.41 -13.91 4.68
C ILE A 61 -8.70 -13.25 3.33
N THR A 62 -8.80 -14.04 2.27
CA THR A 62 -8.96 -13.52 0.91
C THR A 62 -9.83 -14.46 0.06
N PRO A 63 -10.60 -13.95 -0.90
CA PRO A 63 -11.21 -14.76 -1.93
C PRO A 63 -10.12 -15.47 -2.73
N PHE A 64 -10.38 -16.70 -3.11
CA PHE A 64 -9.54 -17.48 -4.02
C PHE A 64 -10.39 -17.94 -5.20
N ILE A 65 -10.00 -17.53 -6.39
CA ILE A 65 -10.63 -17.92 -7.65
C ILE A 65 -9.77 -19.06 -8.23
N PRO A 66 -10.24 -20.31 -8.20
CA PRO A 66 -9.48 -21.42 -8.75
C PRO A 66 -9.45 -21.34 -10.29
N ASP A 67 -8.37 -21.82 -10.90
CA ASP A 67 -8.24 -21.94 -12.36
C ASP A 67 -9.21 -22.96 -13.01
N THR A 68 -10.07 -23.54 -12.20
CA THR A 68 -11.07 -24.57 -12.61
C THR A 68 -12.49 -24.04 -12.38
N ASP A 69 -13.49 -24.71 -12.98
CA ASP A 69 -14.93 -24.39 -12.82
C ASP A 69 -15.47 -24.61 -11.38
N GLU A 70 -14.60 -24.68 -10.38
CA GLU A 70 -14.98 -24.73 -8.97
C GLU A 70 -15.44 -23.35 -8.47
N ASN A 71 -16.37 -23.34 -7.54
CA ASN A 71 -16.90 -22.10 -6.97
C ASN A 71 -15.80 -21.33 -6.20
N ASP A 72 -15.91 -20.02 -6.22
CA ASP A 72 -15.08 -19.15 -5.38
C ASP A 72 -15.04 -19.64 -3.94
N THR A 73 -13.85 -19.75 -3.39
CA THR A 73 -13.64 -20.18 -2.00
C THR A 73 -12.92 -19.09 -1.24
N ILE A 74 -13.15 -19.04 0.08
CA ILE A 74 -12.36 -18.18 0.96
C ILE A 74 -11.15 -18.98 1.43
N LYS A 75 -9.96 -18.39 1.27
CA LYS A 75 -8.69 -18.94 1.75
C LYS A 75 -8.18 -18.19 2.96
N TYR A 76 -7.51 -18.93 3.81
CA TYR A 76 -6.91 -18.44 5.04
C TYR A 76 -5.41 -18.69 4.98
N PHE A 77 -4.63 -17.64 4.86
CA PHE A 77 -3.18 -17.71 4.75
C PHE A 77 -2.50 -17.21 6.02
N GLN A 78 -1.34 -17.76 6.35
CA GLN A 78 -0.46 -17.26 7.38
C GLN A 78 0.98 -17.11 6.88
N LEU A 79 1.65 -16.06 7.35
CA LEU A 79 3.07 -15.84 7.18
C LEU A 79 3.71 -15.61 8.54
N LYS A 80 4.69 -16.44 8.89
CA LYS A 80 5.45 -16.30 10.15
C LYS A 80 6.65 -15.38 9.90
N GLY A 81 6.85 -14.43 10.78
CA GLY A 81 8.04 -13.60 10.79
C GLY A 81 9.31 -14.42 11.06
N THR A 82 10.44 -13.87 10.66
CA THR A 82 11.76 -14.43 10.94
C THR A 82 12.59 -13.43 11.76
N LYS A 83 13.75 -13.88 12.25
CA LYS A 83 14.67 -12.99 12.97
C LYS A 83 15.17 -11.84 12.10
N GLU A 84 15.39 -12.14 10.82
CA GLU A 84 15.85 -11.19 9.81
C GLU A 84 14.73 -10.24 9.36
N ASP A 85 13.48 -10.73 9.38
CA ASP A 85 12.30 -10.01 8.90
C ASP A 85 11.09 -10.27 9.84
N PRO A 86 11.07 -9.62 11.02
CA PRO A 86 10.00 -9.77 11.99
C PRO A 86 8.74 -9.01 11.53
N ILE A 87 7.58 -9.63 11.74
CA ILE A 87 6.28 -8.99 11.50
C ILE A 87 6.05 -7.91 12.55
N ARG A 88 5.68 -6.73 12.08
CA ARG A 88 5.33 -5.58 12.89
C ARG A 88 3.99 -5.02 12.46
N PRO A 89 3.16 -4.58 13.41
CA PRO A 89 1.93 -3.87 13.09
C PRO A 89 2.25 -2.56 12.39
N GLN A 90 1.31 -2.09 11.61
CA GLN A 90 1.48 -0.90 10.82
C GLN A 90 0.35 0.09 11.05
N SER A 91 0.73 1.36 11.06
CA SER A 91 -0.18 2.48 10.95
C SER A 91 -0.61 2.69 9.49
N ALA A 92 -1.82 3.20 9.29
CA ALA A 92 -2.26 3.75 8.00
C ALA A 92 -1.56 5.07 7.64
N LEU A 93 -0.79 5.64 8.57
CA LEU A 93 -0.12 6.92 8.41
C LEU A 93 1.37 6.72 8.13
N PRO A 94 1.99 7.64 7.37
CA PRO A 94 3.44 7.62 7.18
C PRO A 94 4.19 7.89 8.50
N ASP A 95 5.44 7.45 8.56
CA ASP A 95 6.36 7.92 9.59
C ASP A 95 6.60 9.42 9.40
N LEU A 96 6.21 10.19 10.42
CA LEU A 96 6.29 11.65 10.39
C LEU A 96 7.73 12.21 10.52
N GLN A 97 8.72 11.36 10.75
CA GLN A 97 10.11 11.80 10.83
C GLN A 97 10.57 12.45 9.52
N GLY A 98 11.03 13.68 9.62
CA GLY A 98 11.53 14.47 8.48
C GLY A 98 10.44 15.18 7.68
N PHE A 99 9.18 15.18 8.14
CA PHE A 99 8.18 16.10 7.65
C PHE A 99 8.36 17.48 8.29
N GLU A 100 8.25 18.51 7.45
CA GLU A 100 8.33 19.90 7.84
C GLU A 100 7.02 20.61 7.48
N PHE A 101 6.58 21.57 8.31
CA PHE A 101 5.40 22.37 8.01
C PHE A 101 5.64 23.18 6.72
N GLU A 102 4.74 23.05 5.75
CA GLU A 102 4.80 23.77 4.46
C GLU A 102 3.89 25.00 4.47
N LYS A 103 2.61 24.81 4.79
CA LYS A 103 1.59 25.88 4.70
C LYS A 103 0.30 25.51 5.42
N MET A 104 -0.60 26.51 5.57
CA MET A 104 -2.02 26.28 5.82
C MET A 104 -2.77 26.25 4.49
N GLU A 105 -3.80 25.41 4.38
CA GLU A 105 -4.62 25.26 3.17
C GLU A 105 -6.09 24.98 3.54
N ASP A 106 -7.01 25.48 2.74
CA ASP A 106 -8.44 25.17 2.91
C ASP A 106 -8.75 23.77 2.33
N CYS A 107 -9.28 22.90 3.19
CA CYS A 107 -9.70 21.54 2.88
C CYS A 107 -11.22 21.44 3.00
N ALA A 108 -11.94 21.80 1.94
CA ALA A 108 -13.40 21.80 1.93
C ALA A 108 -14.05 22.64 3.06
N GLY A 109 -13.53 23.87 3.28
CA GLY A 109 -14.03 24.82 4.28
C GLY A 109 -13.44 24.64 5.69
N VAL A 110 -12.47 23.75 5.86
CA VAL A 110 -11.72 23.56 7.10
C VAL A 110 -10.23 23.82 6.85
N GLN A 111 -9.58 24.58 7.72
CA GLN A 111 -8.15 24.84 7.61
C GLN A 111 -7.33 23.60 7.98
N CYS A 112 -6.48 23.15 7.05
CA CYS A 112 -5.54 22.07 7.23
C CYS A 112 -4.12 22.59 7.38
N GLU A 113 -3.32 21.96 8.21
CA GLU A 113 -1.87 22.06 8.17
C GLU A 113 -1.35 21.12 7.09
N VAL A 114 -0.50 21.61 6.21
CA VAL A 114 0.19 20.79 5.20
C VAL A 114 1.63 20.56 5.63
N TRP A 115 1.99 19.31 5.76
CA TRP A 115 3.34 18.86 6.13
C TRP A 115 3.98 18.17 4.94
N LYS A 116 5.25 18.44 4.68
CA LYS A 116 5.97 17.99 3.49
C LYS A 116 7.27 17.32 3.84
N LYS A 117 7.58 16.26 3.10
CA LYS A 117 8.87 15.57 3.10
C LYS A 117 9.33 15.32 1.66
N VAL A 118 10.63 15.47 1.41
CA VAL A 118 11.22 15.16 0.10
C VAL A 118 12.33 14.13 0.31
N THR A 119 12.31 13.09 -0.52
CA THR A 119 13.35 12.07 -0.56
C THR A 119 13.91 11.94 -1.99
N GLN A 120 15.13 11.44 -2.14
CA GLN A 120 15.73 11.21 -3.44
C GLN A 120 16.62 9.97 -3.42
N ALA A 121 16.52 9.16 -4.47
CA ALA A 121 17.45 8.07 -4.74
C ALA A 121 17.65 7.95 -6.26
N GLY A 122 18.90 8.06 -6.72
CA GLY A 122 19.20 8.11 -8.15
C GLY A 122 18.45 9.25 -8.84
N HIS A 123 17.69 8.92 -9.87
CA HIS A 123 16.86 9.86 -10.62
C HIS A 123 15.47 10.07 -10.02
N LYS A 124 15.06 9.27 -9.03
CA LYS A 124 13.74 9.36 -8.40
C LYS A 124 13.75 10.38 -7.26
N LYS A 125 12.96 11.44 -7.40
CA LYS A 125 12.73 12.47 -6.38
C LYS A 125 11.26 12.46 -5.99
N ASN A 126 10.94 11.96 -4.80
CA ASN A 126 9.59 11.87 -4.30
C ASN A 126 9.27 13.00 -3.33
N THR A 127 8.14 13.64 -3.53
CA THR A 127 7.59 14.64 -2.63
C THR A 127 6.35 14.06 -1.97
N TYR A 128 6.35 13.99 -0.66
CA TYR A 128 5.23 13.53 0.16
C TYR A 128 4.60 14.72 0.85
N ARG A 129 3.26 14.80 0.86
CA ARG A 129 2.50 15.79 1.61
C ARG A 129 1.44 15.10 2.45
N LEU A 130 1.28 15.57 3.68
CA LEU A 130 0.24 15.12 4.59
C LEU A 130 -0.56 16.34 5.04
N TRP A 131 -1.87 16.31 4.80
CA TRP A 131 -2.82 17.30 5.30
C TRP A 131 -3.45 16.76 6.57
N VAL A 132 -3.43 17.58 7.61
CA VAL A 132 -4.05 17.26 8.90
C VAL A 132 -5.00 18.36 9.33
N LYS A 133 -6.13 17.97 9.88
CA LYS A 133 -7.12 18.88 10.50
C LYS A 133 -6.88 18.92 11.99
N ARG A 134 -6.97 20.14 12.59
CA ARG A 134 -7.05 20.27 14.04
C ARG A 134 -8.47 20.68 14.42
N PRO A 135 -9.17 19.90 15.25
CA PRO A 135 -10.46 20.32 15.80
C PRO A 135 -10.32 21.63 16.57
N GLU A 136 -11.30 22.53 16.44
CA GLU A 136 -11.32 23.78 17.20
C GLU A 136 -11.38 23.50 18.71
N GLY A 137 -10.51 24.17 19.50
CA GLY A 137 -10.46 24.04 20.96
C GLY A 137 -9.32 23.20 21.51
N SER A 138 -8.43 22.87 20.79
CA SER A 138 -7.08 22.55 20.52
C SER A 138 -6.13 21.84 21.47
N ASP A 139 -6.55 21.06 22.41
CA ASP A 139 -5.72 19.98 22.96
C ASP A 139 -6.03 18.63 22.27
N SER A 140 -6.94 18.64 21.28
CA SER A 140 -7.28 17.45 20.49
C SER A 140 -6.13 17.12 19.53
N PRO A 141 -5.81 15.83 19.36
CA PRO A 141 -4.81 15.40 18.39
C PRO A 141 -5.20 15.82 16.97
N ALA A 142 -4.22 16.11 16.12
CA ALA A 142 -4.45 16.35 14.71
C ALA A 142 -5.01 15.08 14.06
N VAL A 143 -5.99 15.26 13.16
CA VAL A 143 -6.65 14.17 12.45
C VAL A 143 -6.15 14.17 11.01
N PRO A 144 -5.68 13.03 10.47
CA PRO A 144 -5.28 12.92 9.07
C PRO A 144 -6.48 13.20 8.17
N TYR A 145 -6.21 13.84 7.02
CA TYR A 145 -7.22 14.16 6.03
C TYR A 145 -6.86 13.64 4.65
N HIS A 146 -5.63 13.90 4.22
CA HIS A 146 -5.16 13.53 2.89
C HIS A 146 -3.65 13.27 2.93
N PHE A 147 -3.18 12.30 2.16
CA PHE A 147 -1.77 12.05 1.94
C PHE A 147 -1.52 11.90 0.45
N GLU A 148 -0.46 12.53 -0.05
CA GLU A 148 -0.10 12.50 -1.46
C GLU A 148 1.38 12.23 -1.62
N MET A 149 1.71 11.40 -2.60
CA MET A 149 3.05 11.28 -3.14
C MET A 149 3.07 11.74 -4.59
N GLU A 150 4.06 12.57 -4.94
CA GLU A 150 4.40 12.93 -6.31
C GLU A 150 5.85 12.57 -6.59
N GLY A 151 6.07 11.71 -7.57
CA GLY A 151 7.37 11.29 -8.07
C GLY A 151 7.81 12.11 -9.28
N PHE A 152 9.00 12.70 -9.24
CA PHE A 152 9.65 13.37 -10.35
C PHE A 152 10.92 12.62 -10.74
N ASN A 153 11.05 12.27 -12.01
CA ASN A 153 12.27 11.65 -12.52
C ASN A 153 13.19 12.73 -13.14
N THR A 154 14.39 12.88 -12.57
CA THR A 154 15.35 13.93 -12.99
C THR A 154 16.02 13.63 -14.32
N LEU A 155 16.07 12.38 -14.78
CA LEU A 155 16.58 11.99 -16.09
C LEU A 155 15.54 12.19 -17.19
N LEU A 156 14.28 11.89 -16.88
CA LEU A 156 13.15 12.10 -17.81
C LEU A 156 12.65 13.54 -17.80
N GLU A 157 13.05 14.33 -16.80
CA GLU A 157 12.60 15.72 -16.56
C GLU A 157 11.06 15.84 -16.49
N SER A 158 10.41 14.84 -15.90
CA SER A 158 8.94 14.76 -15.83
C SER A 158 8.45 14.17 -14.51
N TYR A 159 7.22 14.51 -14.13
CA TYR A 159 6.46 13.78 -13.12
C TYR A 159 6.05 12.44 -13.71
N ASN A 160 6.35 11.38 -13.01
CA ASN A 160 6.21 10.01 -13.51
C ASN A 160 5.51 9.06 -12.56
N ASP A 161 5.25 9.47 -11.31
CA ASP A 161 4.52 8.65 -10.36
C ASP A 161 3.64 9.55 -9.47
N LYS A 162 2.46 9.06 -9.12
CA LYS A 162 1.56 9.73 -8.18
C LYS A 162 0.60 8.73 -7.56
N TYR A 163 0.35 8.88 -6.27
CA TYR A 163 -0.77 8.23 -5.58
C TYR A 163 -1.25 9.10 -4.42
N MET A 164 -2.46 8.83 -3.97
CA MET A 164 -3.10 9.59 -2.90
C MET A 164 -3.86 8.66 -1.97
N ILE A 165 -3.98 9.06 -0.72
CA ILE A 165 -4.81 8.41 0.30
C ILE A 165 -5.69 9.49 0.92
N ASP A 166 -7.00 9.32 0.81
CA ASP A 166 -7.99 10.13 1.52
C ASP A 166 -8.41 9.41 2.80
N TYR A 167 -8.39 10.12 3.94
CA TYR A 167 -8.73 9.55 5.25
C TYR A 167 -10.08 10.06 5.73
N SER A 168 -10.88 9.18 6.31
CA SER A 168 -12.15 9.48 6.94
C SER A 168 -12.31 8.74 8.27
N ASP A 169 -13.31 9.08 9.04
CA ASP A 169 -13.77 8.37 10.26
C ASP A 169 -12.68 8.02 11.27
N PHE A 170 -11.68 8.91 11.42
CA PHE A 170 -10.61 8.72 12.37
C PHE A 170 -11.13 8.72 13.81
N SER A 171 -10.81 7.65 14.57
CA SER A 171 -11.16 7.50 15.97
C SER A 171 -9.96 6.99 16.78
N SER A 172 -9.90 7.38 18.05
CA SER A 172 -8.96 6.84 19.03
C SER A 172 -9.58 5.75 19.91
N GLN A 173 -10.74 5.22 19.53
CA GLN A 173 -11.43 4.16 20.24
C GLN A 173 -11.71 3.00 19.29
N THR A 174 -11.34 1.79 19.71
CA THR A 174 -11.66 0.55 19.00
C THR A 174 -11.94 -0.58 20.01
N GLU A 175 -12.59 -1.63 19.55
CA GLU A 175 -12.85 -2.83 20.37
C GLU A 175 -11.63 -3.76 20.27
N SER A 176 -11.17 -4.29 21.40
CA SER A 176 -9.93 -5.09 21.45
C SER A 176 -10.01 -6.43 20.70
N ASP A 177 -11.21 -6.96 20.48
CA ASP A 177 -11.46 -8.22 19.78
C ASP A 177 -11.34 -8.08 18.25
N ILE A 178 -11.37 -6.84 17.73
CA ILE A 178 -11.20 -6.57 16.28
C ILE A 178 -9.88 -7.12 15.74
N PHE A 179 -8.84 -7.23 16.59
CA PHE A 179 -7.51 -7.72 16.22
C PHE A 179 -7.38 -9.24 16.29
N THR A 180 -8.44 -9.97 16.63
CA THR A 180 -8.37 -11.43 16.82
C THR A 180 -8.69 -12.16 15.52
N PRO A 181 -7.71 -12.84 14.89
CA PRO A 181 -8.00 -13.67 13.72
C PRO A 181 -8.97 -14.81 14.08
N PRO A 182 -9.80 -15.28 13.13
CA PRO A 182 -10.70 -16.42 13.37
C PRO A 182 -9.93 -17.67 13.81
N GLY A 183 -10.19 -18.15 15.04
CA GLY A 183 -9.44 -19.26 15.67
C GLY A 183 -9.82 -20.66 15.22
N GLU A 184 -10.97 -20.85 14.57
CA GLU A 184 -11.48 -22.17 14.15
C GLU A 184 -11.07 -22.58 12.73
N MET A 185 -10.27 -21.74 12.04
CA MET A 185 -9.89 -21.94 10.65
C MET A 185 -8.52 -22.58 10.50
N THR A 186 -8.35 -23.35 9.42
CA THR A 186 -7.03 -23.89 9.05
C THR A 186 -6.35 -22.89 8.14
N TYR A 187 -5.20 -22.37 8.57
CA TYR A 187 -4.37 -21.45 7.80
C TYR A 187 -3.33 -22.23 6.99
N GLU A 188 -3.23 -21.88 5.71
CA GLU A 188 -2.22 -22.41 4.78
C GLU A 188 -1.05 -21.42 4.66
N GLU A 189 0.09 -21.86 4.16
CA GLU A 189 1.17 -20.96 3.76
C GLU A 189 0.80 -20.24 2.46
N PHE A 190 1.31 -19.04 2.25
CA PHE A 190 1.09 -18.31 0.99
C PHE A 190 1.69 -19.08 -0.19
N PRO A 191 1.01 -19.10 -1.36
CA PRO A 191 1.45 -19.89 -2.52
C PRO A 191 2.67 -19.28 -3.25
N ASP A 192 2.88 -17.97 -3.09
CA ASP A 192 3.90 -17.22 -3.81
C ASP A 192 5.26 -17.23 -3.10
N PRO A 193 6.35 -16.77 -3.76
CA PRO A 193 7.65 -16.63 -3.11
C PRO A 193 7.60 -15.78 -1.84
N PRO A 194 8.34 -16.14 -0.78
CA PRO A 194 8.30 -15.42 0.52
C PRO A 194 8.60 -13.93 0.42
N GLU A 195 9.40 -13.50 -0.54
CA GLU A 195 9.77 -12.10 -0.75
C GLU A 195 8.60 -11.19 -1.13
N GLU A 196 7.53 -11.77 -1.69
CA GLU A 196 6.34 -11.04 -2.13
C GLU A 196 5.25 -11.01 -1.03
N HIS A 197 5.25 -11.99 -0.13
CA HIS A 197 4.16 -12.21 0.84
C HIS A 197 3.87 -11.01 1.74
N GLN A 198 4.90 -10.35 2.25
CA GLN A 198 4.69 -9.23 3.18
C GLN A 198 3.95 -8.06 2.54
N ILE A 199 4.23 -7.80 1.25
CA ILE A 199 3.58 -6.70 0.52
C ILE A 199 2.21 -7.09 0.01
N LEU A 200 2.03 -8.33 -0.46
CA LEU A 200 0.71 -8.82 -0.84
C LEU A 200 -0.23 -8.85 0.38
N ALA A 201 0.30 -9.18 1.56
CA ALA A 201 -0.46 -9.19 2.80
C ALA A 201 -0.68 -7.78 3.39
N ASN A 202 0.22 -6.83 3.14
CA ASN A 202 0.14 -5.46 3.66
C ASN A 202 0.51 -4.42 2.60
N PRO A 203 -0.29 -4.28 1.55
CA PRO A 203 0.02 -3.38 0.43
C PRO A 203 0.05 -1.89 0.83
N LEU A 204 -0.73 -1.48 1.82
CA LEU A 204 -0.74 -0.09 2.29
C LEU A 204 0.63 0.35 2.80
N GLN A 205 1.46 -0.58 3.32
CA GLN A 205 2.85 -0.30 3.73
C GLN A 205 3.68 0.34 2.62
N ASP A 206 3.51 -0.12 1.38
CA ASP A 206 4.28 0.39 0.25
C ASP A 206 3.90 1.85 -0.08
N PHE A 207 2.64 2.23 0.17
CA PHE A 207 2.12 3.57 -0.10
C PHE A 207 2.38 4.56 1.03
N VAL A 208 2.28 4.16 2.30
CA VAL A 208 2.60 5.06 3.43
C VAL A 208 4.10 5.15 3.72
N SER A 209 4.91 4.26 3.15
CA SER A 209 6.37 4.35 3.23
C SER A 209 6.87 5.59 2.49
N THR A 210 7.73 6.38 3.12
CA THR A 210 8.40 7.52 2.49
C THR A 210 9.77 7.15 1.91
N SER A 211 9.97 5.89 1.57
CA SER A 211 11.14 5.42 0.83
C SER A 211 11.06 5.87 -0.64
N PRO A 212 12.13 6.42 -1.23
CA PRO A 212 12.13 6.78 -2.64
C PRO A 212 12.09 5.59 -3.60
N VAL A 213 12.35 4.38 -3.08
CA VAL A 213 12.29 3.12 -3.83
C VAL A 213 11.33 2.19 -3.12
N SER A 214 10.16 2.00 -3.69
CA SER A 214 9.13 1.10 -3.19
C SER A 214 9.47 -0.37 -3.48
N HIS A 215 8.72 -1.29 -2.91
CA HIS A 215 8.84 -2.70 -3.24
C HIS A 215 8.55 -2.96 -4.74
N ALA A 216 7.54 -2.31 -5.30
CA ALA A 216 7.23 -2.43 -6.71
C ALA A 216 8.45 -2.13 -7.62
N HIS A 217 9.26 -1.13 -7.28
CA HIS A 217 10.52 -0.87 -7.99
C HIS A 217 11.52 -2.01 -7.87
N ARG A 218 11.63 -2.64 -6.68
CA ARG A 218 12.55 -3.77 -6.47
C ARG A 218 12.20 -5.00 -7.29
N LEU A 219 10.92 -5.19 -7.63
CA LEU A 219 10.46 -6.29 -8.47
C LEU A 219 10.78 -6.13 -9.96
N PHE A 220 11.16 -4.93 -10.41
CA PHE A 220 11.51 -4.69 -11.81
C PHE A 220 12.77 -5.46 -12.27
N GLY A 221 13.77 -5.63 -11.39
CA GLY A 221 14.94 -6.45 -11.68
C GLY A 221 14.59 -7.92 -11.98
N PRO A 222 13.92 -8.61 -11.06
CA PRO A 222 13.40 -9.97 -11.28
C PRO A 222 12.48 -10.08 -12.51
N PHE A 223 11.62 -9.09 -12.76
CA PHE A 223 10.79 -9.05 -13.97
C PHE A 223 11.63 -9.05 -15.24
N LYS A 224 12.66 -8.20 -15.32
CA LYS A 224 13.56 -8.15 -16.48
C LYS A 224 14.26 -9.49 -16.72
N GLU A 225 14.72 -10.13 -15.66
CA GLU A 225 15.36 -11.45 -15.76
C GLU A 225 14.37 -12.51 -16.28
N LYS A 226 13.17 -12.57 -15.70
CA LYS A 226 12.14 -13.55 -16.07
C LYS A 226 11.68 -13.43 -17.52
N PHE A 227 11.56 -12.21 -18.04
CA PHE A 227 11.05 -11.94 -19.40
C PHE A 227 12.16 -11.52 -20.38
N GLU A 228 13.44 -11.73 -20.01
CA GLU A 228 14.62 -11.45 -20.85
C GLU A 228 14.63 -10.03 -21.41
N ARG A 229 14.23 -9.03 -20.59
CA ARG A 229 14.13 -7.61 -21.00
C ARG A 229 15.48 -6.92 -20.99
N HIS A 230 15.80 -6.26 -22.13
CA HIS A 230 16.99 -5.43 -22.31
C HIS A 230 16.57 -4.11 -22.97
N TYR A 231 17.04 -3.00 -22.41
CA TYR A 231 16.73 -1.66 -22.92
C TYR A 231 18.01 -0.99 -23.40
N GLU A 232 17.91 -0.20 -24.47
CA GLU A 232 19.07 0.37 -25.14
C GLU A 232 19.68 1.56 -24.37
N SER A 233 18.92 2.22 -23.51
CA SER A 233 19.36 3.41 -22.77
C SER A 233 18.85 3.40 -21.32
N GLU A 234 19.54 4.15 -20.46
CA GLU A 234 19.10 4.39 -19.09
C GLU A 234 17.73 5.10 -19.05
N LYS A 235 17.50 6.00 -19.99
CA LYS A 235 16.22 6.70 -20.13
C LYS A 235 15.08 5.71 -20.41
N GLU A 236 15.25 4.82 -21.36
CA GLU A 236 14.28 3.79 -21.66
C GLU A 236 14.04 2.86 -20.46
N ASN A 237 15.12 2.44 -19.76
CA ASN A 237 14.99 1.63 -18.56
C ASN A 237 14.16 2.32 -17.47
N GLU A 238 14.33 3.62 -17.23
CA GLU A 238 13.52 4.40 -16.29
C GLU A 238 12.05 4.50 -16.71
N GLU A 239 11.77 4.71 -18.01
CA GLU A 239 10.41 4.72 -18.54
C GLU A 239 9.71 3.35 -18.38
N ARG A 240 10.41 2.27 -18.71
CA ARG A 240 9.90 0.89 -18.56
C ARG A 240 9.69 0.49 -17.10
N GLU A 241 10.60 0.87 -16.22
CA GLU A 241 10.43 0.64 -14.78
C GLU A 241 9.16 1.35 -14.27
N ASN A 242 8.92 2.58 -14.70
CA ASN A 242 7.73 3.32 -14.29
C ASN A 242 6.44 2.66 -14.78
N ASN A 243 6.38 2.25 -16.05
CA ASN A 243 5.23 1.52 -16.59
C ASN A 243 4.98 0.22 -15.83
N PHE A 244 6.05 -0.54 -15.54
CA PHE A 244 5.96 -1.77 -14.76
C PHE A 244 5.40 -1.53 -13.36
N VAL A 245 5.89 -0.51 -12.64
CA VAL A 245 5.41 -0.17 -11.29
C VAL A 245 3.92 0.18 -11.30
N HIS A 246 3.47 0.97 -12.27
CA HIS A 246 2.06 1.32 -12.41
C HIS A 246 1.19 0.09 -12.70
N ASN A 247 1.57 -0.73 -13.67
CA ASN A 247 0.82 -1.93 -14.04
C ASN A 247 0.79 -2.95 -12.89
N LEU A 248 1.91 -3.14 -12.18
CA LEU A 248 1.96 -4.02 -11.01
C LEU A 248 0.99 -3.58 -9.91
N ARG A 249 0.98 -2.28 -9.58
CA ARG A 249 0.07 -1.73 -8.57
C ARG A 249 -1.39 -1.87 -8.96
N LEU A 250 -1.73 -1.63 -10.24
CA LEU A 250 -3.10 -1.82 -10.75
C LEU A 250 -3.53 -3.29 -10.69
N VAL A 251 -2.66 -4.22 -11.07
CA VAL A 251 -2.93 -5.66 -10.96
C VAL A 251 -3.18 -6.07 -9.52
N HIS A 252 -2.34 -5.59 -8.59
CA HIS A 252 -2.51 -5.91 -7.17
C HIS A 252 -3.80 -5.31 -6.59
N SER A 253 -4.17 -4.08 -6.97
CA SER A 253 -5.43 -3.44 -6.56
C SER A 253 -6.64 -4.22 -7.08
N ALA A 254 -6.63 -4.57 -8.36
CA ALA A 254 -7.70 -5.35 -8.98
C ALA A 254 -7.86 -6.75 -8.33
N ASN A 255 -6.75 -7.40 -7.98
CA ASN A 255 -6.80 -8.70 -7.29
C ASN A 255 -7.40 -8.59 -5.88
N ARG A 256 -7.15 -7.49 -5.16
CA ARG A 256 -7.81 -7.23 -3.88
C ARG A 256 -9.31 -6.95 -4.03
N ALA A 257 -9.74 -6.43 -5.18
CA ALA A 257 -11.15 -6.28 -5.53
C ALA A 257 -11.84 -7.60 -5.94
N GLY A 258 -11.12 -8.74 -5.86
CA GLY A 258 -11.67 -10.06 -6.18
C GLY A 258 -11.46 -10.51 -7.62
N LEU A 259 -10.60 -9.83 -8.39
CA LEU A 259 -10.18 -10.28 -9.70
C LEU A 259 -8.93 -11.18 -9.59
N SER A 260 -8.56 -11.85 -10.68
CA SER A 260 -7.36 -12.71 -10.74
C SER A 260 -6.53 -12.36 -11.97
N TYR A 261 -5.58 -11.47 -11.79
CA TYR A 261 -4.63 -11.07 -12.83
C TYR A 261 -3.21 -11.41 -12.43
N GLY A 262 -2.41 -11.84 -13.41
CA GLY A 262 -0.98 -12.07 -13.26
C GLY A 262 -0.14 -11.03 -14.01
N ILE A 263 1.09 -10.84 -13.55
CA ILE A 263 2.09 -10.07 -14.29
C ILE A 263 2.60 -10.90 -15.46
N ASN A 264 2.48 -10.36 -16.65
CA ASN A 264 2.91 -10.95 -17.91
C ASN A 264 4.00 -10.11 -18.59
N ASP A 265 4.43 -10.50 -19.76
CA ASP A 265 5.46 -9.85 -20.55
C ASP A 265 5.07 -8.47 -21.11
N PHE A 266 3.84 -8.02 -20.94
CA PHE A 266 3.38 -6.66 -21.32
C PHE A 266 3.41 -5.68 -20.15
N ALA A 267 3.83 -6.09 -18.96
CA ALA A 267 3.74 -5.25 -17.76
C ALA A 267 4.63 -3.99 -17.80
N ASP A 268 5.65 -3.92 -18.65
CA ASP A 268 6.51 -2.75 -18.86
C ASP A 268 6.09 -1.87 -20.07
N TRP A 269 4.97 -2.23 -20.74
CA TRP A 269 4.49 -1.49 -21.90
C TRP A 269 3.82 -0.19 -21.51
N SER A 270 3.96 0.82 -22.39
CA SER A 270 3.20 2.06 -22.29
C SER A 270 1.73 1.85 -22.71
N LYS A 271 0.86 2.78 -22.32
CA LYS A 271 -0.55 2.78 -22.72
C LYS A 271 -0.70 2.81 -24.26
N GLU A 272 0.17 3.56 -24.97
CA GLU A 272 0.18 3.64 -26.41
C GLU A 272 0.58 2.32 -27.08
N GLU A 273 1.50 1.56 -26.48
CA GLU A 273 1.88 0.24 -26.97
C GLU A 273 0.76 -0.75 -26.77
N MET A 274 0.15 -0.78 -25.60
CA MET A 274 -1.01 -1.62 -25.30
C MET A 274 -2.16 -1.36 -26.28
N THR A 275 -2.49 -0.08 -26.53
CA THR A 275 -3.58 0.30 -27.44
C THR A 275 -3.32 -0.10 -28.89
N LYS A 276 -2.08 -0.20 -29.33
CA LYS A 276 -1.74 -0.65 -30.70
C LYS A 276 -1.80 -2.16 -30.88
N TYR A 277 -1.72 -2.90 -29.78
CA TYR A 277 -1.71 -4.35 -29.81
C TYR A 277 -3.12 -4.96 -29.68
N CYS A 278 -4.06 -4.24 -29.06
CA CYS A 278 -5.49 -4.57 -29.00
C CYS A 278 -6.24 -4.02 -30.22
#